data_de5915ddafd455156e31c5ff357e5d62
#
_entry.id   de5915ddafd455156e31c5ff357e5d62
#
_cell.length_a   1.000
_cell.length_b   1.000
_cell.length_c   1.000
_cell.angle_alpha   90.00
_cell.angle_beta   90.00
_cell.angle_gamma   90.00
#
_symmetry.space_group_name_H-M   'P 1'
#
loop_
_entity.id
_entity.type
_entity.pdbx_description
1 polymer ?
#
loop_
_entity_poly.entity_id
_entity_poly.type
_entity_poly.pdbx_seq_one_letter_code
_entity_poly.pdbx_strand_id
1 'polypeptide(L)'
;MNSQIKNKAVYWGTGRRKTSVARVRLIPGNGQVKINGRSGDDYLNFNPLHLNSIKAPLQTLGLEISYDILVNVYGGGLTGQAGAIKQGAARALCELSPDNRKPLKTEGHLSRDPRAKERRKYGLKKARKAPQFSKR
;
A
#
# COMPACT_ATOMS: atom_id res chain seq x y z
N MET A 1 -11.59 -22.48 12.43
CA MET A 1 -11.01 -21.34 11.75
C MET A 1 -11.20 -20.02 12.50
N ASN A 2 -12.44 -19.67 12.84
CA ASN A 2 -12.66 -18.39 13.50
C ASN A 2 -12.00 -18.28 14.87
N SER A 3 -12.02 -19.37 15.64
CA SER A 3 -11.35 -19.39 16.94
C SER A 3 -9.85 -19.23 16.82
N GLN A 4 -9.25 -19.82 15.77
CA GLN A 4 -7.84 -19.68 15.54
C GLN A 4 -7.47 -18.24 15.17
N ILE A 5 -8.31 -17.58 14.36
CA ILE A 5 -8.08 -16.19 13.99
C ILE A 5 -8.15 -15.29 15.22
N LYS A 6 -9.09 -15.54 16.11
CA LYS A 6 -9.23 -14.77 17.35
C LYS A 6 -8.00 -14.84 18.23
N ASN A 7 -7.29 -15.97 18.19
CA ASN A 7 -6.11 -16.20 19.04
C ASN A 7 -4.81 -15.77 18.37
N LYS A 8 -4.85 -15.39 17.10
CA LYS A 8 -3.67 -14.95 16.38
C LYS A 8 -3.46 -13.45 16.58
N ALA A 9 -2.20 -13.07 16.69
CA ALA A 9 -1.85 -11.66 16.75
C ALA A 9 -2.20 -10.98 15.43
N VAL A 10 -2.72 -9.77 15.53
CA VAL A 10 -3.06 -8.95 14.37
C VAL A 10 -2.25 -7.67 14.45
N TYR A 11 -1.55 -7.38 13.37
CA TYR A 11 -0.72 -6.17 13.28
C TYR A 11 -1.32 -5.21 12.28
N TRP A 12 -1.50 -3.97 12.68
CA TRP A 12 -2.20 -2.96 11.90
C TRP A 12 -1.23 -1.95 11.33
N GLY A 13 -1.52 -1.48 10.14
CA GLY A 13 -0.83 -0.36 9.54
C GLY A 13 -1.76 0.39 8.61
N THR A 14 -1.61 1.70 8.57
CA THR A 14 -2.39 2.54 7.66
C THR A 14 -1.44 3.14 6.64
N GLY A 15 -1.78 2.98 5.37
CA GLY A 15 -1.02 3.56 4.28
C GLY A 15 -1.85 4.56 3.51
N ARG A 16 -1.17 5.52 2.89
CA ARG A 16 -1.83 6.55 2.11
C ARG A 16 -1.00 6.88 0.88
N ARG A 17 -1.66 7.03 -0.24
CA ARG A 17 -1.03 7.51 -1.45
C ARG A 17 -2.06 8.25 -2.29
N LYS A 18 -1.74 9.48 -2.69
CA LYS A 18 -2.70 10.36 -3.36
C LYS A 18 -3.94 10.47 -2.48
N THR A 19 -5.11 10.15 -3.02
CA THR A 19 -6.36 10.18 -2.24
C THR A 19 -6.73 8.81 -1.67
N SER A 20 -5.89 7.79 -1.88
CA SER A 20 -6.17 6.43 -1.40
C SER A 20 -5.74 6.27 0.04
N VAL A 21 -6.57 5.59 0.82
CA VAL A 21 -6.28 5.24 2.21
C VAL A 21 -6.50 3.74 2.37
N ALA A 22 -5.49 3.04 2.89
CA ALA A 22 -5.55 1.61 3.12
C ALA A 22 -5.35 1.30 4.59
N ARG A 23 -6.25 0.50 5.14
CA ARG A 23 -6.11 -0.06 6.48
C ARG A 23 -5.69 -1.51 6.32
N VAL A 24 -4.47 -1.80 6.69
CA VAL A 24 -3.87 -3.12 6.47
C VAL A 24 -3.78 -3.88 7.77
N ARG A 25 -4.17 -5.14 7.73
CA ARG A 25 -4.00 -6.07 8.84
C ARG A 25 -3.11 -7.20 8.38
N LEU A 26 -2.11 -7.52 9.17
CA LEU A 26 -1.28 -8.71 8.95
C LEU A 26 -1.65 -9.74 9.98
N ILE A 27 -1.98 -10.93 9.54
CA ILE A 27 -2.23 -12.07 10.41
C ILE A 27 -1.35 -13.24 9.96
N PRO A 28 -0.93 -14.11 10.87
CA PRO A 28 -0.21 -15.31 10.47
C PRO A 28 -1.03 -16.13 9.49
N GLY A 29 -0.42 -16.56 8.41
CA GLY A 29 -1.14 -17.28 7.36
C GLY A 29 -0.20 -17.84 6.30
N ASN A 30 -0.69 -17.87 5.06
CA ASN A 30 -0.03 -18.55 3.95
C ASN A 30 0.42 -17.61 2.83
N GLY A 31 0.32 -16.32 3.02
CA GLY A 31 0.72 -15.38 1.98
C GLY A 31 -0.43 -14.94 1.08
N GLN A 32 -1.65 -15.10 1.52
CA GLN A 32 -2.81 -14.64 0.76
C GLN A 32 -3.02 -13.14 0.94
N VAL A 33 -3.56 -12.50 -0.10
CA VAL A 33 -3.92 -11.09 -0.06
C VAL A 33 -5.41 -10.98 -0.33
N LYS A 34 -6.13 -10.31 0.57
CA LYS A 34 -7.55 -10.01 0.39
C LYS A 34 -7.76 -8.51 0.52
N ILE A 35 -8.43 -7.93 -0.46
CA ILE A 35 -8.69 -6.50 -0.52
C ILE A 35 -10.19 -6.30 -0.59
N ASN A 36 -10.75 -5.62 0.41
CA ASN A 36 -12.18 -5.33 0.49
C ASN A 36 -13.03 -6.60 0.34
N GLY A 37 -12.58 -7.71 0.93
CA GLY A 37 -13.32 -8.97 0.89
C GLY A 37 -13.12 -9.78 -0.38
N ARG A 38 -12.33 -9.29 -1.33
CA ARG A 38 -12.04 -9.98 -2.59
C ARG A 38 -10.59 -10.45 -2.60
N SER A 39 -10.27 -11.47 -3.39
CA SER A 39 -8.87 -11.85 -3.55
C SER A 39 -8.07 -10.68 -4.15
N GLY A 40 -6.80 -10.57 -3.77
CA GLY A 40 -5.96 -9.50 -4.29
C GLY A 40 -5.86 -9.53 -5.81
N ASP A 41 -5.74 -10.72 -6.39
CA ASP A 41 -5.67 -10.86 -7.83
C ASP A 41 -6.92 -10.29 -8.52
N ASP A 42 -8.08 -10.67 -8.00
CA ASP A 42 -9.35 -10.24 -8.58
C ASP A 42 -9.55 -8.74 -8.43
N TYR A 43 -9.26 -8.21 -7.25
CA TYR A 43 -9.44 -6.77 -6.99
C TYR A 43 -8.52 -5.92 -7.87
N LEU A 44 -7.31 -6.37 -8.11
CA LEU A 44 -6.30 -5.64 -8.88
C LEU A 44 -6.31 -5.98 -10.37
N ASN A 45 -7.38 -6.60 -10.86
CA ASN A 45 -7.54 -6.97 -12.27
C ASN A 45 -6.39 -7.82 -12.78
N PHE A 46 -5.87 -8.72 -11.92
CA PHE A 46 -4.78 -9.63 -12.28
C PHE A 46 -3.53 -8.93 -12.77
N ASN A 47 -3.28 -7.70 -12.30
CA ASN A 47 -2.07 -6.96 -12.65
C ASN A 47 -0.93 -7.38 -11.72
N PRO A 48 0.08 -8.10 -12.23
CA PRO A 48 1.15 -8.59 -11.36
C PRO A 48 2.01 -7.48 -10.76
N LEU A 49 2.11 -6.32 -11.43
CA LEU A 49 2.89 -5.20 -10.90
C LEU A 49 2.30 -4.68 -9.59
N HIS A 50 0.99 -4.55 -9.53
CA HIS A 50 0.33 -4.09 -8.31
C HIS A 50 0.45 -5.11 -7.20
N LEU A 51 0.24 -6.39 -7.51
CA LEU A 51 0.32 -7.43 -6.50
C LEU A 51 1.74 -7.56 -5.94
N ASN A 52 2.74 -7.52 -6.81
CA ASN A 52 4.13 -7.56 -6.39
C ASN A 52 4.51 -6.36 -5.54
N SER A 53 3.99 -5.19 -5.88
CA SER A 53 4.21 -3.97 -5.10
C SER A 53 3.68 -4.12 -3.68
N ILE A 54 2.48 -4.69 -3.53
CA ILE A 54 1.87 -4.91 -2.22
C ILE A 54 2.70 -5.87 -1.37
N LYS A 55 3.24 -6.91 -1.98
CA LYS A 55 4.03 -7.92 -1.26
C LYS A 55 5.47 -7.52 -1.03
N ALA A 56 5.95 -6.46 -1.67
CA ALA A 56 7.36 -6.07 -1.59
C ALA A 56 7.88 -5.90 -0.16
N PRO A 57 7.16 -5.25 0.78
CA PRO A 57 7.66 -5.14 2.15
C PRO A 57 7.88 -6.50 2.81
N LEU A 58 6.95 -7.43 2.60
CA LEU A 58 7.09 -8.77 3.16
C LEU A 58 8.24 -9.54 2.51
N GLN A 59 8.43 -9.36 1.21
CA GLN A 59 9.56 -9.98 0.50
C GLN A 59 10.89 -9.47 1.01
N THR A 60 10.99 -8.18 1.31
CA THR A 60 12.20 -7.59 1.88
C THR A 60 12.62 -8.29 3.17
N LEU A 61 11.64 -8.71 3.96
CA LEU A 61 11.88 -9.38 5.25
C LEU A 61 11.82 -10.91 5.16
N GLY A 62 11.52 -11.45 3.98
CA GLY A 62 11.38 -12.91 3.81
C GLY A 62 10.14 -13.48 4.48
N LEU A 63 9.09 -12.69 4.66
CA LEU A 63 7.89 -13.10 5.38
C LEU A 63 6.66 -13.27 4.48
N GLU A 64 6.83 -13.26 3.16
CA GLU A 64 5.69 -13.21 2.25
C GLU A 64 4.77 -14.42 2.33
N ILE A 65 5.28 -15.58 2.73
CA ILE A 65 4.45 -16.77 2.88
C ILE A 65 4.05 -17.05 4.33
N SER A 66 4.47 -16.20 5.25
CA SER A 66 4.21 -16.40 6.69
C SER A 66 3.02 -15.59 7.17
N TYR A 67 2.57 -14.62 6.41
CA TYR A 67 1.48 -13.71 6.80
C TYR A 67 0.51 -13.50 5.66
N ASP A 68 -0.76 -13.38 6.03
CA ASP A 68 -1.80 -12.94 5.11
C ASP A 68 -2.00 -11.44 5.26
N ILE A 69 -2.30 -10.79 4.16
CA ILE A 69 -2.58 -9.35 4.13
C ILE A 69 -4.07 -9.17 3.93
N LEU A 70 -4.74 -8.57 4.91
CA LEU A 70 -6.15 -8.23 4.82
C LEU A 70 -6.27 -6.72 4.77
N VAL A 71 -6.97 -6.20 3.79
CA VAL A 71 -7.00 -4.77 3.53
C VAL A 71 -8.41 -4.26 3.35
N ASN A 72 -8.68 -3.12 3.97
CA ASN A 72 -9.81 -2.27 3.60
C ASN A 72 -9.22 -1.00 3.01
N VAL A 73 -9.52 -0.73 1.75
CA VAL A 73 -8.97 0.40 1.03
C VAL A 73 -10.08 1.16 0.31
N TYR A 74 -9.93 2.47 0.23
CA TYR A 74 -10.88 3.31 -0.47
C TYR A 74 -10.17 4.54 -1.04
N GLY A 75 -10.83 5.16 -2.00
CA GLY A 75 -10.34 6.36 -2.64
C GLY A 75 -9.32 6.09 -3.74
N GLY A 76 -9.22 7.02 -4.67
CA GLY A 76 -8.25 6.95 -5.75
C GLY A 76 -8.44 5.78 -6.70
N GLY A 77 -7.44 5.53 -7.52
CA GLY A 77 -7.42 4.42 -8.45
C GLY A 77 -6.58 3.26 -7.96
N LEU A 78 -6.53 2.19 -8.75
CA LEU A 78 -5.82 0.97 -8.35
C LEU A 78 -4.34 1.19 -8.07
N THR A 79 -3.67 2.04 -8.85
CA THR A 79 -2.26 2.33 -8.63
C THR A 79 -2.03 3.00 -7.28
N GLY A 80 -2.85 4.01 -6.95
CA GLY A 80 -2.77 4.68 -5.66
C GLY A 80 -3.11 3.74 -4.52
N GLN A 81 -4.12 2.91 -4.71
CA GLN A 81 -4.51 1.93 -3.70
C GLN A 81 -3.39 0.92 -3.43
N ALA A 82 -2.74 0.40 -4.49
CA ALA A 82 -1.62 -0.52 -4.31
C ALA A 82 -0.48 0.13 -3.54
N GLY A 83 -0.15 1.38 -3.83
CA GLY A 83 0.87 2.11 -3.09
C GLY A 83 0.50 2.34 -1.63
N ALA A 84 -0.76 2.64 -1.36
CA ALA A 84 -1.25 2.81 0.00
C ALA A 84 -1.19 1.49 0.79
N ILE A 85 -1.56 0.38 0.16
CA ILE A 85 -1.49 -0.94 0.78
C ILE A 85 -0.05 -1.30 1.10
N LYS A 86 0.87 -1.03 0.18
CA LYS A 86 2.29 -1.28 0.37
C LYS A 86 2.81 -0.56 1.62
N GLN A 87 2.50 0.72 1.74
CA GLN A 87 2.93 1.50 2.91
C GLN A 87 2.30 0.98 4.19
N GLY A 88 1.00 0.66 4.15
CA GLY A 88 0.31 0.11 5.30
C GLY A 88 0.88 -1.22 5.76
N ALA A 89 1.23 -2.10 4.81
CA ALA A 89 1.86 -3.37 5.12
C ALA A 89 3.23 -3.16 5.78
N ALA A 90 4.02 -2.21 5.27
CA ALA A 90 5.31 -1.90 5.87
C ALA A 90 5.17 -1.40 7.31
N ARG A 91 4.18 -0.55 7.56
CA ARG A 91 3.92 -0.05 8.91
C ARG A 91 3.46 -1.16 9.85
N ALA A 92 2.63 -2.07 9.36
CA ALA A 92 2.21 -3.22 10.15
C ALA A 92 3.38 -4.12 10.51
N LEU A 93 4.33 -4.31 9.59
CA LEU A 93 5.55 -5.06 9.85
C LEU A 93 6.43 -4.40 10.91
N CYS A 94 6.45 -3.08 10.96
CA CYS A 94 7.16 -2.36 12.02
C CYS A 94 6.52 -2.59 13.38
N GLU A 95 5.19 -2.71 13.43
CA GLU A 95 4.48 -3.03 14.66
C GLU A 95 4.77 -4.47 15.11
N LEU A 96 4.93 -5.36 14.15
CA LEU A 96 5.27 -6.77 14.44
C LEU A 96 6.62 -6.87 15.16
N SER A 97 7.62 -6.13 14.70
CA SER A 97 8.93 -6.07 15.34
C SER A 97 9.61 -4.75 15.00
N PRO A 98 10.10 -4.00 16.00
CA PRO A 98 10.83 -2.76 15.72
C PRO A 98 12.06 -2.96 14.84
N ASP A 99 12.65 -4.14 14.86
CA ASP A 99 13.84 -4.43 14.04
C ASP A 99 13.54 -4.44 12.56
N ASN A 100 12.27 -4.59 12.17
CA ASN A 100 11.87 -4.56 10.78
C ASN A 100 11.94 -3.16 10.17
N ARG A 101 11.97 -2.12 11.00
CA ARG A 101 11.91 -0.74 10.51
C ARG A 101 13.11 -0.37 9.65
N LYS A 102 14.30 -0.76 10.06
CA LYS A 102 15.51 -0.37 9.36
C LYS A 102 15.59 -0.89 7.93
N PRO A 103 15.42 -2.20 7.67
CA PRO A 103 15.44 -2.68 6.29
C PRO A 103 14.29 -2.12 5.46
N LEU A 104 13.11 -1.92 6.03
CA LEU A 104 11.98 -1.36 5.30
C LEU A 104 12.22 0.10 4.94
N LYS A 105 12.84 0.86 5.82
CA LYS A 105 13.17 2.24 5.55
C LYS A 105 14.24 2.34 4.47
N THR A 106 15.24 1.48 4.50
CA THR A 106 16.30 1.45 3.51
C THR A 106 15.75 1.19 2.11
N GLU A 107 14.76 0.31 1.99
CA GLU A 107 14.12 0.01 0.71
C GLU A 107 13.04 1.03 0.33
N GLY A 108 12.77 2.01 1.17
CA GLY A 108 11.82 3.06 0.87
C GLY A 108 10.36 2.69 1.07
N HIS A 109 10.07 1.55 1.70
CA HIS A 109 8.68 1.09 1.88
C HIS A 109 7.90 1.92 2.89
N LEU A 110 8.56 2.61 3.79
CA LEU A 110 7.90 3.38 4.84
C LEU A 110 7.59 4.81 4.41
N SER A 111 8.21 5.29 3.36
CA SER A 111 8.03 6.67 2.92
C SER A 111 6.68 6.83 2.22
N ARG A 112 5.94 7.86 2.62
CA ARG A 112 4.76 8.24 1.88
C ARG A 112 5.18 9.04 0.67
N ASP A 113 4.68 8.67 -0.49
CA ASP A 113 4.87 9.45 -1.69
C ASP A 113 4.02 10.72 -1.57
N PRO A 114 4.63 11.91 -1.47
CA PRO A 114 3.86 13.13 -1.31
C PRO A 114 3.19 13.58 -2.60
N ARG A 115 3.50 12.95 -3.72
CA ARG A 115 2.92 13.36 -4.99
C ARG A 115 1.42 13.08 -5.00
N ALA A 116 0.66 14.12 -5.19
CA ALA A 116 -0.77 14.05 -5.37
C ALA A 116 -1.11 14.92 -6.55
N LYS A 117 -2.30 14.72 -7.12
CA LYS A 117 -2.73 15.61 -8.19
C LYS A 117 -2.92 17.01 -7.61
N GLU A 118 -2.09 17.93 -8.02
CA GLU A 118 -2.18 19.30 -7.55
C GLU A 118 -3.40 19.99 -8.11
N ARG A 119 -3.93 20.93 -7.34
CA ARG A 119 -5.02 21.77 -7.77
C ARG A 119 -4.56 22.61 -8.96
N ARG A 120 -5.42 22.72 -9.96
CA ARG A 120 -5.18 23.64 -11.06
C ARG A 120 -5.13 25.06 -10.54
N LYS A 121 -4.09 25.77 -10.92
CA LYS A 121 -3.90 27.15 -10.49
C LYS A 121 -4.28 28.10 -11.63
N TYR A 122 -4.74 29.29 -11.24
CA TYR A 122 -5.08 30.29 -12.21
C TYR A 122 -3.90 30.59 -13.13
N GLY A 123 -4.15 30.65 -14.43
CA GLY A 123 -3.12 30.90 -15.43
C GLY A 123 -2.29 29.69 -15.85
N LEU A 124 -2.57 28.51 -15.28
CA LEU A 124 -1.86 27.30 -15.63
C LEU A 124 -2.81 26.29 -16.26
N LYS A 125 -2.28 25.49 -17.20
CA LYS A 125 -3.06 24.40 -17.78
C LYS A 125 -3.30 23.29 -16.78
N LYS A 126 -2.28 23.00 -15.98
CA LYS A 126 -2.34 22.02 -14.88
C LYS A 126 -1.74 22.72 -13.68
N ALA A 127 -1.65 22.00 -12.56
CA ALA A 127 -1.19 22.59 -11.32
C ALA A 127 0.12 23.37 -11.49
N ARG A 128 1.04 22.87 -12.32
CA ARG A 128 2.34 23.53 -12.50
C ARG A 128 2.66 23.86 -13.94
N LYS A 129 1.89 23.37 -14.89
CA LYS A 129 2.21 23.59 -16.30
C LYS A 129 1.58 24.91 -16.75
N ALA A 130 2.42 25.87 -17.01
CA ALA A 130 1.96 27.16 -17.54
C ALA A 130 1.40 27.00 -18.95
N PRO A 131 0.48 27.90 -19.36
CA PRO A 131 0.03 27.91 -20.74
C PRO A 131 1.22 28.07 -21.67
N GLN A 132 1.19 27.35 -22.77
CA GLN A 132 2.25 27.46 -23.75
C GLN A 132 2.04 28.70 -24.60
N PHE A 133 3.05 29.54 -24.62
CA PHE A 133 3.04 30.71 -25.47
C PHE A 133 3.70 30.40 -26.79
N SER A 134 3.39 31.18 -27.80
CA SER A 134 3.88 30.99 -29.15
C SER A 134 5.42 30.99 -29.23
N LYS A 135 6.06 31.64 -28.33
CA LYS A 135 7.52 31.69 -28.28
C LYS A 135 8.17 30.39 -27.90
N ARG A 136 7.43 29.48 -27.42
CA ARG A 136 7.95 28.22 -26.90
C ARG A 136 7.91 27.15 -27.95
#